data_40e25bf9c13415dd4b462fd317243d87
#
_entry.id   40e25bf9c13415dd4b462fd317243d87
#
_cell.length_a   1.000
_cell.length_b   1.000
_cell.length_c   1.000
_cell.angle_alpha   90.00
_cell.angle_beta   90.00
_cell.angle_gamma   90.00
#
_symmetry.space_group_name_H-M   'P 1'
#
loop_
_entity.id
_entity.type
_entity.pdbx_description
1 polymer ?
#
loop_
_entity_poly.entity_id
_entity_poly.type
_entity_poly.pdbx_seq_one_letter_code
_entity_poly.pdbx_strand_id
1 'polypeptide(L)'
;MTDTVFDLLDAEVVQREDQSVVSQMDMLAGIYEGILPPEFDKFFPKSTPKQVVNLVRLAWDDLATQVGRLPDFRAEPRDSTKAAGEAAGMLEKIAHYYMRKASPRGELFLWELSWWLVGIGRAVAIVTPNLEEQYPEFQIRDPRTCFPNPRKTSGSQIVELEDIIFKYELDEKEMANRGLEMKERKPSSKEGARAYMGSVIEFIDDTYWIIASDGGTVQRTEHGLGVVPGWVFQTFSPDKPAGLSQFADQITFMVAISRMLSQKLRYADRLAHPITWVKGHESTITIGPDVINKLGPQGEMGVVAPPTQLQVDRDIELLTRFSRILNRNPEVRQGEIQSRGSYTSAKTLEQLSEAIDTVVGRMWDYVSVGSEKLMAAAFAMDELLWPNAEKSISGVIKGSRFNVTYTPGKDIAGQRKINVDYGFGVGGYQGFLQQLQAKDSGLQSQRGALEQMPGVSDVEAKLREIELEQMDAAGQRNFMAQAEAGQLDMLLWSKLRDELAKGNKSLSQLITKYQEELQAQAQVAVEQGGAEALTAPEGVEAPQETQEQPAGIPPAALIG
;
A
#
# COMPACT_ATOMS: atom_id res chain seq x y z
N MET A 1 11.36 -46.48 12.88
CA MET A 1 10.12 -45.80 12.50
C MET A 1 10.52 -44.91 11.33
N THR A 2 9.96 -45.11 10.16
CA THR A 2 10.17 -44.16 9.05
C THR A 2 9.40 -42.93 9.39
N ASP A 3 10.10 -41.79 9.60
CA ASP A 3 9.50 -40.52 9.85
C ASP A 3 8.57 -40.17 8.68
N THR A 4 7.35 -39.73 8.99
CA THR A 4 6.40 -39.29 7.96
C THR A 4 6.87 -37.95 7.38
N VAL A 5 6.41 -37.61 6.17
CA VAL A 5 6.72 -36.26 5.58
C VAL A 5 6.30 -35.16 6.52
N PHE A 6 5.17 -35.33 7.22
CA PHE A 6 4.71 -34.39 8.23
C PHE A 6 5.73 -34.23 9.37
N ASP A 7 6.26 -35.33 9.93
CA ASP A 7 7.23 -35.29 11.02
C ASP A 7 8.54 -34.59 10.61
N LEU A 8 8.99 -34.78 9.36
CA LEU A 8 10.18 -34.10 8.82
C LEU A 8 9.95 -32.60 8.67
N LEU A 9 8.82 -32.20 8.11
CA LEU A 9 8.47 -30.80 7.97
C LEU A 9 8.21 -30.13 9.34
N ASP A 10 7.62 -30.86 10.28
CA ASP A 10 7.42 -30.35 11.65
C ASP A 10 8.75 -30.13 12.38
N ALA A 11 9.72 -31.01 12.20
CA ALA A 11 11.07 -30.83 12.71
C ALA A 11 11.74 -29.59 12.10
N GLU A 12 11.53 -29.33 10.82
CA GLU A 12 12.02 -28.13 10.12
C GLU A 12 11.37 -26.85 10.69
N VAL A 13 10.05 -26.87 10.92
CA VAL A 13 9.33 -25.77 11.58
C VAL A 13 9.93 -25.47 12.94
N VAL A 14 10.18 -26.50 13.76
CA VAL A 14 10.78 -26.33 15.10
C VAL A 14 12.17 -25.69 15.03
N GLN A 15 12.96 -26.00 13.98
CA GLN A 15 14.28 -25.36 13.79
C GLN A 15 14.17 -23.89 13.38
N ARG A 16 13.14 -23.53 12.59
CA ARG A 16 12.91 -22.16 12.12
C ARG A 16 12.10 -21.32 13.10
N GLU A 17 11.38 -21.96 14.02
CA GLU A 17 10.51 -21.30 14.98
C GLU A 17 11.36 -20.56 16.03
N ASP A 18 11.27 -19.23 16.01
CA ASP A 18 11.68 -18.42 17.14
C ASP A 18 10.44 -18.09 17.99
N GLN A 19 10.25 -18.86 19.07
CA GLN A 19 9.11 -18.70 19.99
C GLN A 19 9.02 -17.28 20.54
N SER A 20 10.14 -16.57 20.67
CA SER A 20 10.14 -15.18 21.14
C SER A 20 9.47 -14.25 20.14
N VAL A 21 9.64 -14.54 18.85
CA VAL A 21 9.05 -13.78 17.73
C VAL A 21 7.55 -14.01 17.64
N VAL A 22 7.11 -15.27 17.68
CA VAL A 22 5.67 -15.62 17.63
C VAL A 22 4.96 -15.04 18.86
N SER A 23 5.52 -15.19 20.05
CA SER A 23 4.98 -14.61 21.29
C SER A 23 4.88 -13.09 21.22
N GLN A 24 5.84 -12.41 20.61
CA GLN A 24 5.77 -10.96 20.40
C GLN A 24 4.67 -10.57 19.43
N MET A 25 4.49 -11.32 18.34
CA MET A 25 3.39 -11.10 17.38
C MET A 25 2.02 -11.29 18.04
N ASP A 26 1.86 -12.34 18.84
CA ASP A 26 0.61 -12.58 19.61
C ASP A 26 0.34 -11.47 20.61
N MET A 27 1.36 -11.01 21.30
CA MET A 27 1.24 -9.89 22.22
C MET A 27 0.77 -8.62 21.52
N LEU A 28 1.35 -8.28 20.35
CA LEU A 28 0.97 -7.11 19.56
C LEU A 28 -0.47 -7.22 19.03
N ALA A 29 -0.86 -8.40 18.54
CA ALA A 29 -2.23 -8.64 18.09
C ALA A 29 -3.22 -8.49 19.26
N GLY A 30 -2.92 -9.04 20.44
CA GLY A 30 -3.72 -8.87 21.65
C GLY A 30 -3.86 -7.40 22.06
N ILE A 31 -2.79 -6.63 21.97
CA ILE A 31 -2.82 -5.19 22.26
C ILE A 31 -3.74 -4.42 21.31
N TYR A 32 -3.73 -4.76 20.03
CA TYR A 32 -4.68 -4.19 19.07
C TYR A 32 -6.13 -4.45 19.48
N GLU A 33 -6.43 -5.63 20.01
CA GLU A 33 -7.76 -5.97 20.55
C GLU A 33 -8.06 -5.31 21.91
N GLY A 34 -7.10 -4.65 22.52
CA GLY A 34 -7.22 -4.05 23.84
C GLY A 34 -6.97 -5.05 24.99
N ILE A 35 -6.35 -6.17 24.69
CA ILE A 35 -5.96 -7.19 25.66
C ILE A 35 -4.55 -6.87 26.16
N LEU A 36 -4.40 -6.64 27.46
CA LEU A 36 -3.07 -6.49 28.04
C LEU A 36 -2.42 -7.84 28.28
N PRO A 37 -1.13 -8.00 27.94
CA PRO A 37 -0.40 -9.22 28.27
C PRO A 37 -0.47 -9.53 29.78
N PRO A 38 -0.59 -10.82 30.18
CA PRO A 38 -0.75 -11.22 31.59
C PRO A 38 0.38 -10.72 32.51
N GLU A 39 1.58 -10.53 31.98
CA GLU A 39 2.73 -10.02 32.71
C GLU A 39 2.53 -8.58 33.25
N PHE A 40 1.64 -7.80 32.60
CA PHE A 40 1.30 -6.46 33.05
C PHE A 40 0.21 -6.41 34.10
N ASP A 41 -0.49 -7.53 34.39
CA ASP A 41 -1.54 -7.62 35.38
C ASP A 41 -1.05 -7.25 36.79
N LYS A 42 0.21 -7.53 37.08
CA LYS A 42 0.86 -7.15 38.36
C LYS A 42 0.90 -5.65 38.61
N PHE A 43 0.80 -4.84 37.58
CA PHE A 43 0.81 -3.38 37.70
C PHE A 43 -0.55 -2.78 38.01
N PHE A 44 -1.63 -3.58 37.92
CA PHE A 44 -2.99 -3.14 38.21
C PHE A 44 -3.40 -3.58 39.62
N PRO A 45 -4.06 -2.70 40.38
CA PRO A 45 -4.58 -3.08 41.71
C PRO A 45 -5.66 -4.17 41.58
N LYS A 46 -5.56 -5.24 42.34
CA LYS A 46 -6.48 -6.41 42.30
C LYS A 46 -7.97 -6.06 42.47
N SER A 47 -8.26 -4.96 43.17
CA SER A 47 -9.62 -4.52 43.54
C SER A 47 -10.21 -3.45 42.63
N THR A 48 -9.56 -3.15 41.52
CA THR A 48 -10.00 -2.07 40.63
C THR A 48 -10.31 -2.63 39.24
N PRO A 49 -11.43 -2.25 38.62
CA PRO A 49 -11.69 -2.59 37.22
C PRO A 49 -10.53 -2.10 36.35
N LYS A 50 -9.98 -2.98 35.56
CA LYS A 50 -8.94 -2.62 34.58
C LYS A 50 -9.58 -1.81 33.46
N GLN A 51 -9.15 -0.58 33.31
CA GLN A 51 -9.51 0.25 32.16
C GLN A 51 -8.34 0.29 31.21
N VAL A 52 -8.54 -0.30 30.04
CA VAL A 52 -7.53 -0.31 28.98
C VAL A 52 -7.83 0.82 28.01
N VAL A 53 -6.88 1.75 27.86
CA VAL A 53 -6.94 2.82 26.89
C VAL A 53 -6.13 2.38 25.67
N ASN A 54 -6.82 1.99 24.61
CA ASN A 54 -6.18 1.52 23.41
C ASN A 54 -5.93 2.67 22.42
N LEU A 55 -4.83 3.38 22.63
CA LEU A 55 -4.37 4.44 21.71
C LEU A 55 -3.68 3.86 20.46
N VAL A 56 -3.24 2.62 20.53
CA VAL A 56 -2.49 1.95 19.47
C VAL A 56 -3.41 1.61 18.30
N ARG A 57 -4.62 1.13 18.56
CA ARG A 57 -5.56 0.68 17.53
C ARG A 57 -5.85 1.76 16.47
N LEU A 58 -6.19 2.97 16.90
CA LEU A 58 -6.49 4.07 15.98
C LEU A 58 -5.28 4.46 15.13
N ALA A 59 -4.10 4.53 15.76
CA ALA A 59 -2.88 4.88 15.07
C ALA A 59 -2.44 3.77 14.09
N TRP A 60 -2.69 2.51 14.44
CA TRP A 60 -2.41 1.36 13.60
C TRP A 60 -3.29 1.34 12.35
N ASP A 61 -4.62 1.47 12.52
CA ASP A 61 -5.57 1.51 11.41
C ASP A 61 -5.33 2.71 10.48
N ASP A 62 -5.00 3.87 11.05
CA ASP A 62 -4.71 5.08 10.28
C ASP A 62 -3.42 4.92 9.45
N LEU A 63 -2.35 4.41 10.05
CA LEU A 63 -1.09 4.17 9.34
C LEU A 63 -1.23 3.06 8.30
N ALA A 64 -1.96 1.98 8.60
CA ALA A 64 -2.26 0.91 7.65
C ALA A 64 -3.04 1.44 6.44
N THR A 65 -4.00 2.34 6.66
CA THR A 65 -4.76 2.98 5.59
C THR A 65 -3.89 3.87 4.70
N GLN A 66 -2.92 4.55 5.27
CA GLN A 66 -2.00 5.39 4.49
C GLN A 66 -1.01 4.57 3.67
N VAL A 67 -0.49 3.48 4.25
CA VAL A 67 0.46 2.58 3.58
C VAL A 67 -0.23 1.71 2.53
N GLY A 68 -1.46 1.25 2.81
CA GLY A 68 -2.23 0.32 1.96
C GLY A 68 -2.86 0.94 0.71
N ARG A 69 -2.30 2.03 0.19
CA ARG A 69 -2.75 2.63 -1.06
C ARG A 69 -2.34 1.78 -2.26
N LEU A 70 -3.14 1.86 -3.33
CA LEU A 70 -2.82 1.18 -4.59
C LEU A 70 -1.63 1.89 -5.26
N PRO A 71 -0.50 1.17 -5.50
CA PRO A 71 0.64 1.73 -6.22
C PRO A 71 0.41 1.82 -7.72
N ASP A 72 1.28 2.55 -8.39
CA ASP A 72 1.46 2.47 -9.83
C ASP A 72 2.38 1.31 -10.19
N PHE A 73 2.00 0.52 -11.18
CA PHE A 73 2.82 -0.56 -11.74
C PHE A 73 3.45 -0.08 -13.02
N ARG A 74 4.76 -0.28 -13.17
CA ARG A 74 5.53 0.12 -14.35
C ARG A 74 6.37 -1.03 -14.83
N ALA A 75 6.18 -1.39 -16.08
CA ALA A 75 7.00 -2.37 -16.75
C ALA A 75 8.12 -1.67 -17.53
N GLU A 76 9.34 -2.17 -17.41
CA GLU A 76 10.45 -1.70 -18.22
C GLU A 76 10.36 -2.30 -19.63
N PRO A 77 10.34 -1.50 -20.71
CA PRO A 77 10.41 -2.03 -22.05
C PRO A 77 11.70 -2.81 -22.27
N ARG A 78 11.65 -3.91 -23.02
CA ARG A 78 12.86 -4.71 -23.33
C ARG A 78 13.89 -3.96 -24.17
N ASP A 79 13.41 -3.07 -25.01
CA ASP A 79 14.20 -2.22 -25.90
C ASP A 79 13.48 -0.89 -26.15
N SER A 80 14.09 0.01 -26.89
CA SER A 80 13.54 1.33 -27.20
C SER A 80 12.53 1.35 -28.37
N THR A 81 12.05 0.18 -28.80
CA THR A 81 11.06 0.10 -29.90
C THR A 81 9.65 0.43 -29.40
N LYS A 82 8.83 0.95 -30.30
CA LYS A 82 7.42 1.22 -30.01
C LYS A 82 6.66 -0.05 -29.57
N ALA A 83 6.96 -1.18 -30.21
CA ALA A 83 6.35 -2.46 -29.88
C ALA A 83 6.69 -2.93 -28.44
N ALA A 84 7.94 -2.74 -28.00
CA ALA A 84 8.34 -3.04 -26.62
C ALA A 84 7.65 -2.11 -25.61
N GLY A 85 7.45 -0.84 -25.96
CA GLY A 85 6.67 0.10 -25.14
C GLY A 85 5.19 -0.30 -25.02
N GLU A 86 4.57 -0.76 -26.10
CA GLU A 86 3.19 -1.25 -26.10
C GLU A 86 3.05 -2.54 -25.27
N ALA A 87 4.02 -3.47 -25.37
CA ALA A 87 4.07 -4.68 -24.55
C ALA A 87 4.23 -4.34 -23.05
N ALA A 88 5.12 -3.41 -22.69
CA ALA A 88 5.27 -2.93 -21.33
C ALA A 88 3.96 -2.32 -20.80
N GLY A 89 3.30 -1.47 -21.59
CA GLY A 89 1.99 -0.91 -21.22
C GLY A 89 0.89 -1.96 -21.08
N MET A 90 0.99 -3.10 -21.78
CA MET A 90 0.08 -4.24 -21.58
C MET A 90 0.33 -4.90 -20.22
N LEU A 91 1.58 -5.16 -19.86
CA LEU A 91 1.94 -5.73 -18.56
C LEU A 91 1.49 -4.85 -17.38
N GLU A 92 1.60 -3.53 -17.50
CA GLU A 92 1.08 -2.60 -16.48
C GLU A 92 -0.43 -2.76 -16.28
N LYS A 93 -1.19 -2.89 -17.36
CA LYS A 93 -2.64 -3.11 -17.30
C LYS A 93 -2.99 -4.45 -16.64
N ILE A 94 -2.24 -5.51 -16.96
CA ILE A 94 -2.40 -6.84 -16.37
C ILE A 94 -2.10 -6.79 -14.87
N ALA A 95 -0.99 -6.16 -14.45
CA ALA A 95 -0.64 -6.00 -13.05
C ALA A 95 -1.69 -5.22 -12.25
N HIS A 96 -2.18 -4.11 -12.79
CA HIS A 96 -3.28 -3.37 -12.20
C HIS A 96 -4.55 -4.19 -12.07
N TYR A 97 -4.85 -5.01 -13.08
CA TYR A 97 -6.01 -5.89 -13.05
C TYR A 97 -5.88 -6.95 -11.97
N TYR A 98 -4.72 -7.65 -11.84
CA TYR A 98 -4.49 -8.65 -10.81
C TYR A 98 -4.63 -8.05 -9.41
N MET A 99 -4.02 -6.91 -9.17
CA MET A 99 -4.13 -6.26 -7.86
C MET A 99 -5.56 -5.85 -7.51
N ARG A 100 -6.34 -5.40 -8.52
CA ARG A 100 -7.76 -5.08 -8.30
C ARG A 100 -8.63 -6.32 -8.10
N LYS A 101 -8.25 -7.44 -8.70
CA LYS A 101 -8.96 -8.70 -8.53
C LYS A 101 -8.71 -9.35 -7.18
N ALA A 102 -7.57 -9.09 -6.54
CA ALA A 102 -7.27 -9.51 -5.18
C ALA A 102 -8.31 -8.99 -4.17
N SER A 103 -8.91 -7.83 -4.46
CA SER A 103 -10.08 -7.29 -3.73
C SER A 103 -10.85 -6.36 -4.67
N PRO A 104 -12.13 -6.01 -4.40
CA PRO A 104 -12.98 -5.21 -5.32
C PRO A 104 -12.35 -3.90 -5.81
N ARG A 105 -11.35 -3.38 -5.10
CA ARG A 105 -10.58 -2.19 -5.51
C ARG A 105 -9.07 -2.34 -5.36
N GLY A 106 -8.57 -3.51 -4.95
CA GLY A 106 -7.18 -3.73 -4.52
C GLY A 106 -6.86 -3.15 -3.13
N GLU A 107 -7.67 -2.24 -2.66
CA GLU A 107 -7.44 -1.50 -1.40
C GLU A 107 -7.53 -2.40 -0.16
N LEU A 108 -8.46 -3.35 -0.15
CA LEU A 108 -8.64 -4.24 1.01
C LEU A 108 -7.43 -5.17 1.18
N PHE A 109 -6.93 -5.78 0.10
CA PHE A 109 -5.73 -6.62 0.14
C PHE A 109 -4.52 -5.84 0.64
N LEU A 110 -4.25 -4.67 0.04
CA LEU A 110 -3.11 -3.84 0.42
C LEU A 110 -3.28 -3.25 1.82
N TRP A 111 -4.50 -2.91 2.24
CA TRP A 111 -4.78 -2.45 3.59
C TRP A 111 -4.49 -3.56 4.62
N GLU A 112 -4.94 -4.79 4.40
CA GLU A 112 -4.70 -5.92 5.27
C GLU A 112 -3.20 -6.27 5.33
N LEU A 113 -2.52 -6.31 4.18
CA LEU A 113 -1.08 -6.50 4.10
C LEU A 113 -0.33 -5.43 4.90
N SER A 114 -0.72 -4.17 4.74
CA SER A 114 -0.13 -3.04 5.46
C SER A 114 -0.44 -3.10 6.94
N TRP A 115 -1.64 -3.55 7.31
CA TRP A 115 -2.04 -3.74 8.70
C TRP A 115 -1.10 -4.71 9.42
N TRP A 116 -0.82 -5.87 8.81
CA TRP A 116 0.14 -6.84 9.34
C TRP A 116 1.57 -6.27 9.38
N LEU A 117 2.01 -5.63 8.31
CA LEU A 117 3.36 -5.10 8.19
C LEU A 117 3.65 -4.00 9.22
N VAL A 118 2.76 -3.03 9.33
CA VAL A 118 2.90 -1.88 10.23
C VAL A 118 2.78 -2.29 11.69
N GLY A 119 1.77 -3.12 11.98
CA GLY A 119 1.42 -3.48 13.34
C GLY A 119 2.26 -4.59 13.94
N ILE A 120 2.59 -5.59 13.14
CA ILE A 120 3.36 -6.77 13.59
C ILE A 120 4.84 -6.67 13.18
N GLY A 121 5.13 -5.94 12.10
CA GLY A 121 6.47 -5.85 11.51
C GLY A 121 6.70 -6.88 10.39
N ARG A 122 5.76 -7.78 10.18
CA ARG A 122 5.80 -8.82 9.14
C ARG A 122 4.41 -9.03 8.55
N ALA A 123 4.33 -9.15 7.23
CA ALA A 123 3.16 -9.61 6.51
C ALA A 123 3.55 -10.71 5.53
N VAL A 124 2.63 -11.58 5.18
CA VAL A 124 2.89 -12.70 4.27
C VAL A 124 1.77 -12.77 3.26
N ALA A 125 2.15 -12.85 1.98
CA ALA A 125 1.19 -13.06 0.91
C ALA A 125 1.68 -14.16 -0.03
N ILE A 126 0.75 -14.95 -0.55
CA ILE A 126 1.00 -16.00 -1.54
C ILE A 126 0.15 -15.76 -2.77
N VAL A 127 0.60 -16.31 -3.88
CA VAL A 127 -0.12 -16.34 -5.16
C VAL A 127 -0.67 -17.74 -5.36
N THR A 128 -1.97 -17.85 -5.55
CA THR A 128 -2.67 -19.13 -5.77
C THR A 128 -3.39 -19.10 -7.11
N PRO A 129 -3.52 -20.25 -7.81
CA PRO A 129 -4.28 -20.31 -9.05
C PRO A 129 -5.78 -20.38 -8.76
N ASN A 130 -6.55 -19.45 -9.29
CA ASN A 130 -8.00 -19.58 -9.40
C ASN A 130 -8.33 -20.33 -10.69
N LEU A 131 -8.64 -21.64 -10.57
CA LEU A 131 -8.87 -22.51 -11.71
C LEU A 131 -10.21 -22.23 -12.40
N GLU A 132 -11.19 -21.70 -11.68
CA GLU A 132 -12.52 -21.37 -12.25
C GLU A 132 -12.44 -20.17 -13.17
N GLU A 133 -11.81 -19.12 -12.72
CA GLU A 133 -11.68 -17.87 -13.48
C GLU A 133 -10.41 -17.79 -14.32
N GLN A 134 -9.49 -18.74 -14.14
CA GLN A 134 -8.21 -18.83 -14.85
C GLN A 134 -7.29 -17.63 -14.63
N TYR A 135 -7.22 -17.12 -13.39
CA TYR A 135 -6.34 -16.01 -13.00
C TYR A 135 -5.54 -16.34 -11.74
N PRO A 136 -4.33 -15.75 -11.58
CA PRO A 136 -3.63 -15.78 -10.31
C PRO A 136 -4.34 -14.90 -9.29
N GLU A 137 -4.44 -15.40 -8.06
CA GLU A 137 -5.09 -14.72 -6.93
C GLU A 137 -4.07 -14.47 -5.81
N PHE A 138 -4.13 -13.29 -5.19
CA PHE A 138 -3.29 -12.95 -4.04
C PHE A 138 -4.05 -13.25 -2.75
N GLN A 139 -3.40 -13.96 -1.84
CA GLN A 139 -3.96 -14.29 -0.53
C GLN A 139 -2.99 -13.88 0.58
N ILE A 140 -3.51 -13.19 1.59
CA ILE A 140 -2.75 -12.89 2.79
C ILE A 140 -2.81 -14.10 3.72
N ARG A 141 -1.68 -14.42 4.33
CA ARG A 141 -1.56 -15.48 5.35
C ARG A 141 -1.14 -14.87 6.67
N ASP A 142 -1.58 -15.48 7.76
CA ASP A 142 -1.18 -15.08 9.12
C ASP A 142 0.34 -15.23 9.29
N PRO A 143 1.09 -14.16 9.52
CA PRO A 143 2.55 -14.22 9.66
C PRO A 143 3.02 -15.04 10.87
N ARG A 144 2.14 -15.30 11.85
CA ARG A 144 2.44 -16.13 13.03
C ARG A 144 2.57 -17.60 12.68
N THR A 145 1.94 -18.01 11.58
CA THR A 145 1.96 -19.40 11.08
C THR A 145 3.04 -19.64 10.03
N CYS A 146 3.81 -18.60 9.67
CA CYS A 146 4.74 -18.60 8.56
C CYS A 146 6.20 -18.70 9.02
N PHE A 147 6.92 -19.67 8.48
CA PHE A 147 8.33 -19.97 8.76
C PHE A 147 9.14 -19.94 7.46
N PRO A 148 9.59 -18.74 7.04
CA PRO A 148 10.34 -18.59 5.79
C PRO A 148 11.77 -19.09 5.92
N ASN A 149 12.30 -19.62 4.82
CA ASN A 149 13.73 -19.92 4.64
C ASN A 149 14.33 -18.92 3.64
N PRO A 150 15.09 -17.93 4.10
CA PRO A 150 15.72 -17.00 3.19
C PRO A 150 16.97 -17.61 2.57
N ARG A 151 17.04 -17.69 1.24
CA ARG A 151 18.27 -18.03 0.51
C ARG A 151 19.30 -16.92 0.65
N LYS A 152 18.85 -15.65 0.69
CA LYS A 152 19.71 -14.47 0.82
C LYS A 152 19.05 -13.41 1.66
N THR A 153 19.81 -12.88 2.62
CA THR A 153 19.38 -11.77 3.48
C THR A 153 20.32 -10.56 3.34
N SER A 154 19.78 -9.38 3.59
CA SER A 154 20.55 -8.15 3.78
C SER A 154 20.16 -7.55 5.12
N GLY A 155 20.99 -7.76 6.13
CA GLY A 155 20.58 -7.54 7.52
C GLY A 155 19.42 -8.45 7.91
N SER A 156 18.33 -7.88 8.43
CA SER A 156 17.10 -8.62 8.74
C SER A 156 16.16 -8.79 7.55
N GLN A 157 16.44 -8.13 6.42
CA GLN A 157 15.56 -8.17 5.25
C GLN A 157 15.81 -9.40 4.38
N ILE A 158 14.73 -10.03 3.96
CA ILE A 158 14.75 -11.12 2.99
C ILE A 158 14.91 -10.52 1.60
N VAL A 159 15.99 -10.89 0.91
CA VAL A 159 16.24 -10.48 -0.49
C VAL A 159 15.77 -11.56 -1.45
N GLU A 160 15.94 -12.82 -1.06
CA GLU A 160 15.55 -13.98 -1.86
C GLU A 160 15.07 -15.10 -0.93
N LEU A 161 13.94 -15.70 -1.27
CA LEU A 161 13.36 -16.84 -0.56
C LEU A 161 13.77 -18.15 -1.24
N GLU A 162 14.06 -19.15 -0.45
CA GLU A 162 14.26 -20.53 -0.90
C GLU A 162 12.94 -21.30 -0.83
N ASP A 163 12.27 -21.23 0.31
CA ASP A 163 10.98 -21.82 0.56
C ASP A 163 10.21 -21.12 1.69
N ILE A 164 8.94 -21.43 1.82
CA ILE A 164 8.07 -20.97 2.91
C ILE A 164 7.31 -22.17 3.47
N ILE A 165 7.31 -22.30 4.80
CA ILE A 165 6.47 -23.27 5.50
C ILE A 165 5.36 -22.53 6.25
N PHE A 166 4.13 -23.03 6.15
CA PHE A 166 3.01 -22.62 6.98
C PHE A 166 2.59 -23.78 7.88
N LYS A 167 2.38 -23.51 9.17
CA LYS A 167 1.82 -24.49 10.10
C LYS A 167 0.59 -23.87 10.76
N TYR A 168 -0.55 -24.53 10.58
CA TYR A 168 -1.83 -24.06 11.10
C TYR A 168 -2.72 -25.24 11.51
N GLU A 169 -3.77 -24.94 12.25
CA GLU A 169 -4.75 -25.92 12.70
C GLU A 169 -6.07 -25.74 11.93
N LEU A 170 -6.68 -26.84 11.51
CA LEU A 170 -7.98 -26.86 10.86
C LEU A 170 -8.94 -27.73 11.67
N ASP A 171 -10.22 -27.39 11.63
CA ASP A 171 -11.25 -28.24 12.19
C ASP A 171 -11.49 -29.49 11.33
N GLU A 172 -12.15 -30.50 11.91
CA GLU A 172 -12.42 -31.78 11.25
C GLU A 172 -13.17 -31.61 9.92
N LYS A 173 -14.09 -30.66 9.84
CA LYS A 173 -14.88 -30.39 8.65
C LYS A 173 -14.04 -29.76 7.53
N GLU A 174 -13.19 -28.82 7.88
CA GLU A 174 -12.27 -28.20 6.94
C GLU A 174 -11.21 -29.18 6.43
N MET A 175 -10.69 -30.03 7.33
CA MET A 175 -9.79 -31.13 6.96
C MET A 175 -10.44 -32.07 5.94
N ALA A 176 -11.67 -32.53 6.24
CA ALA A 176 -12.42 -33.41 5.34
C ALA A 176 -12.72 -32.74 3.98
N ASN A 177 -13.07 -31.47 3.96
CA ASN A 177 -13.32 -30.71 2.73
C ASN A 177 -12.06 -30.61 1.84
N ARG A 178 -10.87 -30.60 2.45
CA ARG A 178 -9.58 -30.56 1.74
C ARG A 178 -9.03 -31.96 1.44
N GLY A 179 -9.75 -33.03 1.82
CA GLY A 179 -9.28 -34.41 1.64
C GLY A 179 -8.07 -34.76 2.50
N LEU A 180 -7.95 -34.13 3.66
CA LEU A 180 -6.88 -34.36 4.61
C LEU A 180 -7.41 -35.23 5.77
N GLU A 181 -6.60 -36.18 6.20
CA GLU A 181 -6.90 -37.01 7.36
C GLU A 181 -6.35 -36.35 8.62
N MET A 182 -7.07 -36.52 9.72
CA MET A 182 -6.70 -36.03 11.04
C MET A 182 -6.23 -37.18 11.90
N LYS A 183 -5.21 -36.96 12.72
CA LYS A 183 -4.76 -37.95 13.70
C LYS A 183 -5.83 -38.19 14.74
N GLU A 184 -6.24 -39.44 14.94
CA GLU A 184 -7.17 -39.81 15.99
C GLU A 184 -6.60 -39.44 17.37
N ARG A 185 -7.14 -38.38 17.98
CA ARG A 185 -6.85 -38.01 19.37
C ARG A 185 -7.97 -38.50 20.28
N LYS A 186 -7.63 -39.32 21.26
CA LYS A 186 -8.59 -39.66 22.32
C LYS A 186 -8.94 -38.43 23.11
N PRO A 187 -10.23 -38.04 23.25
CA PRO A 187 -10.62 -36.86 24.01
C PRO A 187 -10.10 -36.96 25.44
N SER A 188 -9.28 -36.03 25.86
CA SER A 188 -8.92 -35.88 27.26
C SER A 188 -10.13 -35.36 28.02
N SER A 189 -10.51 -35.99 29.10
CA SER A 189 -11.72 -35.73 29.91
C SER A 189 -11.75 -34.32 30.57
N LYS A 190 -10.75 -33.48 30.32
CA LYS A 190 -10.62 -32.13 30.89
C LYS A 190 -10.75 -30.99 29.88
N GLU A 191 -10.74 -31.28 28.61
CA GLU A 191 -10.93 -30.28 27.55
C GLU A 191 -12.38 -30.34 27.10
N GLY A 192 -13.20 -29.47 27.69
CA GLY A 192 -14.54 -29.22 27.17
C GLY A 192 -14.45 -28.81 25.71
N ALA A 193 -15.11 -29.56 24.83
CA ALA A 193 -15.54 -29.22 23.46
C ALA A 193 -14.70 -28.20 22.65
N ARG A 194 -13.40 -28.12 22.84
CA ARG A 194 -12.52 -27.59 21.79
C ARG A 194 -12.60 -28.58 20.66
N ALA A 195 -13.21 -28.15 19.59
CA ALA A 195 -13.36 -28.89 18.36
C ALA A 195 -12.05 -29.63 18.04
N TYR A 196 -12.16 -30.85 17.56
CA TYR A 196 -11.03 -31.63 17.11
C TYR A 196 -10.31 -30.80 16.03
N MET A 197 -9.11 -30.32 16.36
CA MET A 197 -8.27 -29.57 15.43
C MET A 197 -7.14 -30.49 14.97
N GLY A 198 -6.99 -30.63 13.65
CA GLY A 198 -5.87 -31.32 13.02
C GLY A 198 -4.80 -30.31 12.62
N SER A 199 -3.53 -30.72 12.78
CA SER A 199 -2.40 -29.88 12.37
C SER A 199 -2.06 -30.12 10.89
N VAL A 200 -1.88 -29.03 10.15
CA VAL A 200 -1.53 -29.04 8.73
C VAL A 200 -0.25 -28.25 8.54
N ILE A 201 0.65 -28.81 7.76
CA ILE A 201 1.88 -28.14 7.32
C ILE A 201 1.84 -28.02 5.81
N GLU A 202 2.03 -26.81 5.32
CA GLU A 202 2.07 -26.44 3.92
C GLU A 202 3.48 -25.94 3.59
N PHE A 203 4.19 -26.65 2.73
CA PHE A 203 5.53 -26.32 2.26
C PHE A 203 5.48 -25.87 0.82
N ILE A 204 6.09 -24.76 0.51
CA ILE A 204 6.09 -24.12 -0.81
C ILE A 204 7.50 -23.71 -1.17
N ASP A 205 8.05 -24.29 -2.23
CA ASP A 205 9.34 -23.90 -2.82
C ASP A 205 9.15 -23.37 -4.27
N ASP A 206 10.19 -23.30 -5.04
CA ASP A 206 10.16 -22.85 -6.44
C ASP A 206 9.63 -23.92 -7.41
N THR A 207 9.43 -25.15 -6.96
CA THR A 207 9.04 -26.31 -7.79
C THR A 207 7.80 -27.01 -7.26
N TYR A 208 7.70 -27.18 -5.93
CA TYR A 208 6.69 -28.00 -5.30
C TYR A 208 5.82 -27.23 -4.32
N TRP A 209 4.57 -27.65 -4.25
CA TRP A 209 3.63 -27.30 -3.20
C TRP A 209 3.18 -28.57 -2.50
N ILE A 210 3.56 -28.72 -1.24
CA ILE A 210 3.29 -29.91 -0.43
C ILE A 210 2.39 -29.53 0.74
N ILE A 211 1.29 -30.26 0.89
CA ILE A 211 0.40 -30.14 2.05
C ILE A 211 0.43 -31.46 2.78
N ALA A 212 0.84 -31.45 4.04
CA ALA A 212 0.92 -32.63 4.89
C ALA A 212 0.05 -32.45 6.14
N SER A 213 -0.68 -33.48 6.53
CA SER A 213 -1.51 -33.48 7.74
C SER A 213 -0.94 -34.43 8.81
N ASP A 214 -1.28 -34.17 10.07
CA ASP A 214 -0.90 -35.00 11.21
C ASP A 214 -1.53 -36.43 11.16
N GLY A 215 -2.57 -36.62 10.34
CA GLY A 215 -3.17 -37.93 10.03
C GLY A 215 -2.40 -38.76 8.99
N GLY A 216 -1.33 -38.18 8.41
CA GLY A 216 -0.46 -38.88 7.46
C GLY A 216 -0.80 -38.64 5.98
N THR A 217 -1.80 -37.83 5.67
CA THR A 217 -2.10 -37.45 4.29
C THR A 217 -1.04 -36.49 3.77
N VAL A 218 -0.50 -36.78 2.57
CA VAL A 218 0.45 -35.91 1.87
C VAL A 218 -0.06 -35.64 0.46
N GLN A 219 -0.33 -34.41 0.15
CA GLN A 219 -0.66 -33.93 -1.19
C GLN A 219 0.56 -33.19 -1.74
N ARG A 220 1.08 -33.64 -2.87
CA ARG A 220 2.24 -33.02 -3.53
C ARG A 220 1.85 -32.56 -4.94
N THR A 221 2.00 -31.30 -5.21
CA THR A 221 1.77 -30.69 -6.52
C THR A 221 3.08 -30.11 -7.03
N GLU A 222 3.50 -30.50 -8.21
CA GLU A 222 4.61 -29.88 -8.92
C GLU A 222 4.05 -28.71 -9.75
N HIS A 223 4.47 -27.49 -9.41
CA HIS A 223 3.98 -26.29 -10.10
C HIS A 223 4.96 -25.74 -11.11
N GLY A 224 6.26 -26.02 -11.00
CA GLY A 224 7.28 -25.66 -11.99
C GLY A 224 7.40 -24.17 -12.32
N LEU A 225 7.02 -23.28 -11.39
CA LEU A 225 7.06 -21.82 -11.62
C LEU A 225 8.48 -21.27 -11.69
N GLY A 226 9.46 -22.00 -11.10
CA GLY A 226 10.85 -21.58 -10.97
C GLY A 226 11.05 -20.37 -10.02
N VAL A 227 9.99 -20.00 -9.30
CA VAL A 227 9.99 -18.99 -8.24
C VAL A 227 9.02 -19.41 -7.15
N VAL A 228 9.32 -19.05 -5.90
CA VAL A 228 8.40 -19.28 -4.78
C VAL A 228 7.15 -18.43 -5.01
N PRO A 229 5.95 -19.00 -5.08
CA PRO A 229 4.71 -18.26 -5.31
C PRO A 229 4.23 -17.56 -4.03
N GLY A 230 5.08 -16.79 -3.39
CA GLY A 230 4.79 -16.06 -2.19
C GLY A 230 5.93 -15.15 -1.78
N TRP A 231 5.63 -14.22 -0.88
CA TRP A 231 6.63 -13.31 -0.33
C TRP A 231 6.34 -12.95 1.12
N VAL A 232 7.43 -12.76 1.87
CA VAL A 232 7.40 -12.28 3.24
C VAL A 232 7.86 -10.84 3.27
N PHE A 233 6.93 -9.94 3.50
CA PHE A 233 7.19 -8.52 3.72
C PHE A 233 7.66 -8.33 5.15
N GLN A 234 8.76 -7.61 5.32
CA GLN A 234 9.37 -7.47 6.64
C GLN A 234 9.99 -6.10 6.79
N THR A 235 9.71 -5.46 7.93
CA THR A 235 10.35 -4.21 8.30
C THR A 235 11.78 -4.46 8.75
N PHE A 236 12.64 -3.46 8.56
CA PHE A 236 14.01 -3.57 9.03
C PHE A 236 14.09 -3.60 10.56
N SER A 237 14.85 -4.56 11.09
CA SER A 237 15.25 -4.61 12.49
C SER A 237 16.69 -5.13 12.59
N PRO A 238 17.58 -4.48 13.33
CA PRO A 238 18.96 -4.96 13.49
C PRO A 238 19.05 -6.27 14.29
N ASP A 239 18.12 -6.50 15.22
CA ASP A 239 18.21 -7.58 16.20
C ASP A 239 17.11 -8.64 16.10
N LYS A 240 16.08 -8.40 15.25
CA LYS A 240 14.90 -9.27 15.19
C LYS A 240 14.69 -9.83 13.80
N PRO A 241 14.77 -11.14 13.61
CA PRO A 241 14.56 -11.77 12.30
C PRO A 241 13.13 -11.61 11.76
N ALA A 242 12.16 -11.28 12.62
CA ALA A 242 10.77 -11.10 12.21
C ALA A 242 10.37 -9.67 11.83
N GLY A 243 11.33 -8.74 11.84
CA GLY A 243 11.05 -7.32 11.70
C GLY A 243 10.63 -6.65 13.01
N LEU A 244 10.43 -5.36 12.97
CA LEU A 244 10.06 -4.54 14.12
C LEU A 244 8.70 -3.88 13.87
N SER A 245 7.76 -4.12 14.79
CA SER A 245 6.50 -3.39 14.81
C SER A 245 6.73 -1.89 15.00
N GLN A 246 5.99 -1.07 14.28
CA GLN A 246 6.02 0.38 14.47
C GLN A 246 5.48 0.79 15.86
N PHE A 247 4.74 -0.10 16.52
CA PHE A 247 4.08 0.13 17.80
C PHE A 247 4.73 -0.60 18.98
N ALA A 248 5.86 -1.27 18.78
CA ALA A 248 6.52 -2.04 19.86
C ALA A 248 6.81 -1.18 21.11
N ASP A 249 7.25 0.06 20.91
CA ASP A 249 7.57 0.98 22.00
C ASP A 249 6.32 1.59 22.68
N GLN A 250 5.16 1.50 22.04
CA GLN A 250 3.91 2.08 22.55
C GLN A 250 3.26 1.26 23.66
N ILE A 251 3.63 0.00 23.77
CA ILE A 251 3.06 -0.94 24.75
C ILE A 251 3.23 -0.40 26.16
N THR A 252 4.42 0.07 26.49
CA THR A 252 4.74 0.60 27.82
C THR A 252 3.93 1.86 28.16
N PHE A 253 3.70 2.74 27.17
CA PHE A 253 2.87 3.94 27.36
C PHE A 253 1.41 3.58 27.56
N MET A 254 0.87 2.66 26.76
CA MET A 254 -0.50 2.19 26.89
C MET A 254 -0.75 1.59 28.27
N VAL A 255 0.18 0.76 28.77
CA VAL A 255 0.12 0.19 30.12
C VAL A 255 0.17 1.27 31.19
N ALA A 256 1.08 2.24 31.07
CA ALA A 256 1.21 3.34 32.03
C ALA A 256 -0.06 4.20 32.10
N ILE A 257 -0.61 4.60 30.95
CA ILE A 257 -1.85 5.40 30.86
C ILE A 257 -3.03 4.62 31.42
N SER A 258 -3.19 3.35 31.05
CA SER A 258 -4.26 2.48 31.53
C SER A 258 -4.20 2.28 33.05
N ARG A 259 -3.00 2.12 33.62
CA ARG A 259 -2.78 2.04 35.05
C ARG A 259 -3.18 3.33 35.77
N MET A 260 -2.74 4.48 35.24
CA MET A 260 -3.05 5.79 35.84
C MET A 260 -4.55 6.07 35.79
N LEU A 261 -5.21 5.77 34.68
CA LEU A 261 -6.66 5.91 34.58
C LEU A 261 -7.40 4.99 35.56
N SER A 262 -6.99 3.74 35.68
CA SER A 262 -7.55 2.79 36.64
C SER A 262 -7.39 3.27 38.09
N GLN A 263 -6.24 3.87 38.41
CA GLN A 263 -6.01 4.48 39.73
C GLN A 263 -6.89 5.71 39.95
N LYS A 264 -7.08 6.55 38.93
CA LYS A 264 -7.96 7.71 38.99
C LYS A 264 -9.43 7.30 39.26
N LEU A 265 -9.91 6.29 38.51
CA LEU A 265 -11.25 5.76 38.73
C LEU A 265 -11.44 5.17 40.10
N ARG A 266 -10.45 4.43 40.62
CA ARG A 266 -10.45 3.93 42.02
C ARG A 266 -10.47 5.06 43.02
N TYR A 267 -9.74 6.14 42.76
CA TYR A 267 -9.76 7.32 43.64
C TYR A 267 -11.14 7.99 43.61
N ALA A 268 -11.74 8.15 42.44
CA ALA A 268 -13.09 8.69 42.28
C ALA A 268 -14.15 7.82 42.99
N ASP A 269 -14.03 6.49 42.90
CA ASP A 269 -14.90 5.55 43.60
C ASP A 269 -14.75 5.68 45.14
N ARG A 270 -13.54 5.84 45.65
CA ARG A 270 -13.29 6.10 47.07
C ARG A 270 -13.79 7.45 47.56
N LEU A 271 -13.84 8.45 46.70
CA LEU A 271 -14.48 9.74 46.99
C LEU A 271 -15.98 9.61 47.10
N ALA A 272 -16.60 8.87 46.17
CA ALA A 272 -18.03 8.61 46.13
C ALA A 272 -18.48 7.68 47.28
N HIS A 273 -17.62 6.71 47.62
CA HIS A 273 -17.86 5.70 48.66
C HIS A 273 -16.70 5.68 49.66
N PRO A 274 -16.63 6.67 50.55
CA PRO A 274 -15.52 6.80 51.50
C PRO A 274 -15.51 5.64 52.50
N ILE A 275 -14.30 5.17 52.80
CA ILE A 275 -14.11 4.12 53.80
C ILE A 275 -14.46 4.71 55.20
N THR A 276 -15.49 4.19 55.81
CA THR A 276 -15.90 4.55 57.15
C THR A 276 -15.20 3.64 58.17
N TRP A 277 -14.62 4.23 59.19
CA TRP A 277 -14.09 3.48 60.32
C TRP A 277 -14.97 3.72 61.55
N VAL A 278 -15.09 2.72 62.36
CA VAL A 278 -15.89 2.78 63.59
C VAL A 278 -15.10 2.15 64.72
N LYS A 279 -15.11 2.79 65.85
CA LYS A 279 -14.46 2.33 67.09
C LYS A 279 -15.49 2.21 68.21
N GLY A 280 -15.41 1.16 68.99
CA GLY A 280 -16.26 1.00 70.22
C GLY A 280 -17.71 0.60 69.90
N HIS A 281 -17.97 -0.17 68.85
CA HIS A 281 -19.30 -0.65 68.50
C HIS A 281 -19.35 -2.19 68.51
N GLU A 282 -20.36 -2.74 69.22
CA GLU A 282 -20.55 -4.19 69.35
C GLU A 282 -21.61 -4.77 68.36
N SER A 283 -22.29 -3.95 67.59
CA SER A 283 -23.35 -4.39 66.67
C SER A 283 -22.99 -4.17 65.19
N THR A 284 -23.72 -4.85 64.34
CA THR A 284 -23.55 -4.74 62.86
C THR A 284 -23.86 -3.32 62.40
N ILE A 285 -22.90 -2.70 61.70
CA ILE A 285 -23.08 -1.38 61.09
C ILE A 285 -23.51 -1.58 59.66
N THR A 286 -24.58 -0.90 59.24
CA THR A 286 -25.04 -0.88 57.89
C THR A 286 -24.52 0.39 57.21
N ILE A 287 -23.82 0.26 56.10
CA ILE A 287 -23.30 1.38 55.30
C ILE A 287 -24.21 1.56 54.08
N GLY A 288 -24.81 2.74 53.96
CA GLY A 288 -25.65 3.10 52.82
C GLY A 288 -25.92 4.61 52.79
N PRO A 289 -26.36 5.17 51.65
CA PRO A 289 -26.48 6.62 51.48
C PRO A 289 -27.49 7.28 52.45
N ASP A 290 -28.45 6.56 52.98
CA ASP A 290 -29.48 7.10 53.90
C ASP A 290 -29.57 6.36 55.23
N VAL A 291 -28.49 5.68 55.64
CA VAL A 291 -28.50 4.86 56.86
C VAL A 291 -27.93 5.63 58.02
N ILE A 292 -28.74 5.77 59.08
CA ILE A 292 -28.32 6.37 60.37
C ILE A 292 -27.93 5.25 61.32
N ASN A 293 -26.64 5.14 61.64
CA ASN A 293 -26.14 4.22 62.64
C ASN A 293 -26.12 4.89 64.04
N LYS A 294 -26.72 4.25 65.03
CA LYS A 294 -26.65 4.70 66.41
C LYS A 294 -25.38 4.12 67.05
N LEU A 295 -24.46 4.99 67.50
CA LEU A 295 -23.24 4.63 68.16
C LEU A 295 -23.50 4.57 69.67
N GLY A 296 -22.81 3.68 70.45
CA GLY A 296 -22.84 3.66 71.89
C GLY A 296 -22.15 4.89 72.52
N PRO A 297 -22.23 5.09 73.85
CA PRO A 297 -21.73 6.31 74.49
C PRO A 297 -20.23 6.59 74.30
N GLN A 298 -19.43 5.60 73.93
CA GLN A 298 -18.00 5.73 73.66
C GLN A 298 -17.68 5.39 72.17
N GLY A 299 -18.67 5.31 71.35
CA GLY A 299 -18.52 4.98 69.92
C GLY A 299 -18.08 6.20 69.12
N GLU A 300 -17.03 6.05 68.36
CA GLU A 300 -16.53 7.04 67.40
C GLU A 300 -16.68 6.50 65.98
N MET A 301 -17.15 7.33 65.11
CA MET A 301 -17.25 7.03 63.68
C MET A 301 -16.58 8.15 62.88
N GLY A 302 -15.80 7.79 61.93
CA GLY A 302 -15.15 8.75 61.05
C GLY A 302 -14.99 8.20 59.65
N VAL A 303 -14.66 9.08 58.76
CA VAL A 303 -14.37 8.77 57.37
C VAL A 303 -12.86 8.88 57.17
N VAL A 304 -12.28 7.89 56.52
CA VAL A 304 -10.89 7.98 56.10
C VAL A 304 -10.83 8.98 54.95
N ALA A 305 -10.28 10.17 55.24
CA ALA A 305 -10.10 11.18 54.22
C ALA A 305 -9.28 10.60 53.05
N PRO A 306 -9.75 10.69 51.82
CA PRO A 306 -8.94 10.29 50.68
C PRO A 306 -7.70 11.17 50.62
N PRO A 307 -6.57 10.65 50.10
CA PRO A 307 -5.36 11.46 49.95
C PRO A 307 -5.65 12.64 49.02
N THR A 308 -4.94 13.76 49.25
CA THR A 308 -5.07 15.00 48.49
C THR A 308 -4.96 14.73 46.98
N GLN A 309 -5.72 15.47 46.20
CA GLN A 309 -5.89 15.33 44.76
C GLN A 309 -4.58 15.03 44.03
N LEU A 310 -4.46 13.84 43.46
CA LEU A 310 -3.34 13.47 42.61
C LEU A 310 -3.45 14.23 41.30
N GLN A 311 -2.38 14.88 40.85
CA GLN A 311 -2.32 15.57 39.55
C GLN A 311 -2.22 14.56 38.36
N VAL A 312 -2.99 13.50 38.45
CA VAL A 312 -2.95 12.39 37.47
C VAL A 312 -3.37 12.83 36.05
N ASP A 313 -4.21 13.87 35.98
CA ASP A 313 -4.71 14.35 34.69
C ASP A 313 -3.60 14.91 33.81
N ARG A 314 -2.72 15.71 34.40
CA ARG A 314 -1.56 16.28 33.71
C ARG A 314 -0.59 15.20 33.25
N ASP A 315 -0.39 14.18 34.08
CA ASP A 315 0.51 13.08 33.73
C ASP A 315 -0.07 12.19 32.63
N ILE A 316 -1.39 11.92 32.65
CA ILE A 316 -2.09 11.23 31.57
C ILE A 316 -2.00 12.03 30.26
N GLU A 317 -2.24 13.35 30.30
CA GLU A 317 -2.14 14.22 29.14
C GLU A 317 -0.70 14.20 28.58
N LEU A 318 0.29 14.31 29.43
CA LEU A 318 1.70 14.27 29.06
C LEU A 318 2.09 12.93 28.40
N LEU A 319 1.70 11.81 29.00
CA LEU A 319 1.96 10.48 28.45
C LEU A 319 1.22 10.25 27.14
N THR A 320 -0.02 10.72 27.03
CA THR A 320 -0.80 10.66 25.78
C THR A 320 -0.11 11.46 24.67
N ARG A 321 0.40 12.65 25.02
CA ARG A 321 1.16 13.48 24.08
C ARG A 321 2.46 12.78 23.62
N PHE A 322 3.21 12.18 24.54
CA PHE A 322 4.41 11.41 24.18
C PHE A 322 4.08 10.20 23.32
N SER A 323 3.02 9.46 23.64
CA SER A 323 2.54 8.35 22.81
C SER A 323 2.22 8.80 21.40
N ARG A 324 1.52 9.93 21.23
CA ARG A 324 1.21 10.51 19.90
C ARG A 324 2.47 10.93 19.14
N ILE A 325 3.46 11.54 19.83
CA ILE A 325 4.74 11.91 19.20
C ILE A 325 5.50 10.67 18.72
N LEU A 326 5.55 9.62 19.53
CA LEU A 326 6.22 8.38 19.17
C LEU A 326 5.52 7.64 18.03
N ASN A 327 4.18 7.66 18.00
CA ASN A 327 3.40 7.13 16.88
C ASN A 327 3.53 7.99 15.60
N ARG A 328 4.21 9.14 15.70
CA ARG A 328 4.27 10.14 14.62
C ARG A 328 2.89 10.51 14.08
N ASN A 329 1.87 10.42 14.92
CA ASN A 329 0.49 10.80 14.60
C ASN A 329 0.12 12.08 15.37
N PRO A 330 0.44 13.27 14.86
CA PRO A 330 0.19 14.54 15.53
C PRO A 330 -1.31 14.83 15.62
N GLU A 331 -1.69 15.55 16.67
CA GLU A 331 -3.08 15.96 16.97
C GLU A 331 -3.80 16.63 15.79
N VAL A 332 -3.04 17.28 14.93
CA VAL A 332 -3.52 17.99 13.74
C VAL A 332 -4.27 17.08 12.77
N ARG A 333 -3.84 15.82 12.61
CA ARG A 333 -4.52 14.87 11.70
C ARG A 333 -5.82 14.32 12.27
N GLN A 334 -6.00 14.36 13.60
CA GLN A 334 -7.23 13.92 14.26
C GLN A 334 -8.30 15.03 14.30
N GLY A 335 -8.06 16.17 13.65
CA GLY A 335 -8.99 17.30 13.65
C GLY A 335 -9.02 18.09 14.97
N GLU A 336 -8.22 17.70 15.95
CA GLU A 336 -8.04 18.43 17.21
C GLU A 336 -7.12 19.62 17.03
N ILE A 337 -7.48 20.57 16.15
CA ILE A 337 -6.89 21.88 16.15
C ILE A 337 -7.44 22.59 17.40
N GLN A 338 -6.82 22.33 18.54
CA GLN A 338 -7.15 23.13 19.72
C GLN A 338 -6.75 24.58 19.45
N SER A 339 -7.74 25.42 19.35
CA SER A 339 -7.68 26.89 19.23
C SER A 339 -7.12 27.55 20.50
N ARG A 340 -6.14 26.95 21.17
CA ARG A 340 -5.39 27.58 22.24
C ARG A 340 -4.23 28.38 21.65
N GLY A 341 -4.53 29.57 21.10
CA GLY A 341 -3.66 30.72 21.09
C GLY A 341 -2.22 30.62 20.57
N SER A 342 -1.77 29.46 20.13
CA SER A 342 -0.48 29.25 19.50
C SER A 342 -0.74 28.97 18.03
N TYR A 343 -0.50 29.97 17.21
CA TYR A 343 -0.46 29.84 15.76
C TYR A 343 0.55 28.76 15.40
N THR A 344 0.05 27.53 15.22
CA THR A 344 0.84 26.50 14.58
C THR A 344 1.03 26.98 13.16
N SER A 345 2.21 27.52 12.84
CA SER A 345 2.47 28.06 11.51
C SER A 345 2.27 26.94 10.50
N ALA A 346 1.83 27.27 9.31
CA ALA A 346 1.72 26.31 8.20
C ALA A 346 3.02 25.49 8.08
N LYS A 347 4.17 26.09 8.36
CA LYS A 347 5.49 25.46 8.39
C LYS A 347 5.62 24.37 9.48
N THR A 348 5.01 24.53 10.65
CA THR A 348 5.04 23.50 11.71
C THR A 348 4.14 22.32 11.35
N LEU A 349 2.99 22.57 10.71
CA LEU A 349 2.11 21.55 10.16
C LEU A 349 2.81 20.75 9.05
N GLU A 350 3.55 21.45 8.20
CA GLU A 350 4.36 20.88 7.14
C GLU A 350 5.45 19.96 7.70
N GLN A 351 6.22 20.39 8.68
CA GLN A 351 7.26 19.58 9.34
C GLN A 351 6.70 18.34 10.05
N LEU A 352 5.52 18.44 10.64
CA LEU A 352 4.84 17.29 11.25
C LEU A 352 4.34 16.29 10.20
N SER A 353 3.87 16.79 9.05
CA SER A 353 3.49 15.96 7.89
C SER A 353 4.70 15.22 7.33
N GLU A 354 5.84 15.90 7.13
CA GLU A 354 7.09 15.30 6.63
C GLU A 354 7.57 14.11 7.49
N ALA A 355 7.41 14.20 8.81
CA ALA A 355 7.83 13.11 9.70
C ALA A 355 7.01 11.83 9.50
N ILE A 356 5.71 11.96 9.20
CA ILE A 356 4.83 10.82 8.90
C ILE A 356 5.12 10.31 7.49
N ASP A 357 5.26 11.22 6.53
CA ASP A 357 5.55 10.87 5.13
C ASP A 357 6.85 10.08 5.02
N THR A 358 7.83 10.35 5.90
CA THR A 358 9.08 9.57 5.99
C THR A 358 8.83 8.13 6.44
N VAL A 359 7.92 7.88 7.40
CA VAL A 359 7.60 6.52 7.85
C VAL A 359 6.79 5.78 6.79
N VAL A 360 5.78 6.44 6.25
CA VAL A 360 4.94 5.88 5.18
C VAL A 360 5.78 5.56 3.95
N GLY A 361 6.68 6.48 3.53
CA GLY A 361 7.60 6.25 2.42
C GLY A 361 8.48 5.01 2.62
N ARG A 362 9.05 4.84 3.83
CA ARG A 362 9.83 3.63 4.16
C ARG A 362 8.99 2.35 4.11
N MET A 363 7.73 2.41 4.57
CA MET A 363 6.82 1.26 4.48
C MET A 363 6.48 0.94 3.03
N TRP A 364 6.29 1.97 2.19
CA TRP A 364 6.09 1.77 0.76
C TRP A 364 7.28 1.08 0.08
N ASP A 365 8.52 1.39 0.48
CA ASP A 365 9.70 0.69 -0.04
C ASP A 365 9.62 -0.83 0.24
N TYR A 366 9.22 -1.22 1.47
CA TYR A 366 9.05 -2.65 1.79
C TYR A 366 7.91 -3.31 1.02
N VAL A 367 6.78 -2.60 0.87
CA VAL A 367 5.61 -3.09 0.12
C VAL A 367 5.94 -3.18 -1.38
N SER A 368 6.68 -2.22 -1.93
CA SER A 368 7.09 -2.22 -3.34
C SER A 368 7.89 -3.46 -3.69
N VAL A 369 9.00 -3.72 -2.96
CA VAL A 369 9.86 -4.88 -3.21
C VAL A 369 9.08 -6.19 -3.16
N GLY A 370 8.21 -6.35 -2.15
CA GLY A 370 7.41 -7.57 -2.03
C GLY A 370 6.35 -7.70 -3.12
N SER A 371 5.70 -6.58 -3.49
CA SER A 371 4.69 -6.56 -4.56
C SER A 371 5.30 -6.89 -5.92
N GLU A 372 6.53 -6.44 -6.20
CA GLU A 372 7.28 -6.82 -7.41
C GLU A 372 7.51 -8.33 -7.49
N LYS A 373 7.88 -8.96 -6.36
CA LYS A 373 8.08 -10.41 -6.29
C LYS A 373 6.76 -11.18 -6.46
N LEU A 374 5.69 -10.74 -5.82
CA LEU A 374 4.37 -11.35 -5.98
C LEU A 374 3.86 -11.21 -7.42
N MET A 375 4.04 -10.06 -8.06
CA MET A 375 3.67 -9.87 -9.46
C MET A 375 4.48 -10.76 -10.39
N ALA A 376 5.78 -10.90 -10.16
CA ALA A 376 6.61 -11.82 -10.94
C ALA A 376 6.14 -13.28 -10.83
N ALA A 377 5.73 -13.70 -9.63
CA ALA A 377 5.15 -15.02 -9.40
C ALA A 377 3.77 -15.17 -10.07
N ALA A 378 2.93 -14.13 -10.03
CA ALA A 378 1.63 -14.12 -10.69
C ALA A 378 1.76 -14.21 -12.22
N PHE A 379 2.68 -13.46 -12.81
CA PHE A 379 2.96 -13.56 -14.25
C PHE A 379 3.50 -14.95 -14.64
N ALA A 380 4.40 -15.52 -13.81
CA ALA A 380 4.90 -16.88 -14.03
C ALA A 380 3.77 -17.91 -13.99
N MET A 381 2.87 -17.79 -13.02
CA MET A 381 1.72 -18.68 -12.86
C MET A 381 0.74 -18.56 -14.02
N ASP A 382 0.44 -17.33 -14.46
CA ASP A 382 -0.47 -17.08 -15.56
C ASP A 382 0.07 -17.63 -16.88
N GLU A 383 1.36 -17.38 -17.15
CA GLU A 383 2.04 -17.88 -18.34
C GLU A 383 2.13 -19.41 -18.38
N LEU A 384 2.36 -20.05 -17.23
CA LEU A 384 2.54 -21.50 -17.15
C LEU A 384 1.21 -22.26 -17.22
N LEU A 385 0.21 -21.83 -16.45
CA LEU A 385 -1.05 -22.56 -16.32
C LEU A 385 -2.01 -22.31 -17.51
N TRP A 386 -1.99 -21.08 -18.05
CA TRP A 386 -2.95 -20.66 -19.09
C TRP A 386 -2.28 -19.98 -20.29
N PRO A 387 -1.23 -20.55 -20.90
CA PRO A 387 -0.42 -19.88 -21.92
C PRO A 387 -1.21 -19.45 -23.16
N ASN A 388 -2.24 -20.20 -23.52
CA ASN A 388 -3.05 -19.96 -24.72
C ASN A 388 -4.46 -19.42 -24.42
N ALA A 389 -4.79 -19.12 -23.18
CA ALA A 389 -6.09 -18.59 -22.82
C ALA A 389 -6.19 -17.12 -23.22
N GLU A 390 -7.20 -16.80 -24.00
CA GLU A 390 -7.52 -15.40 -24.34
C GLU A 390 -8.33 -14.79 -23.21
N LYS A 391 -7.80 -13.75 -22.57
CA LYS A 391 -8.36 -13.11 -21.37
C LYS A 391 -8.68 -11.67 -21.65
N SER A 392 -9.91 -11.26 -21.34
CA SER A 392 -10.33 -9.87 -21.44
C SER A 392 -10.26 -9.20 -20.09
N ILE A 393 -9.51 -8.11 -19.99
CA ILE A 393 -9.33 -7.33 -18.77
C ILE A 393 -9.80 -5.89 -18.98
N SER A 394 -10.42 -5.35 -17.96
CA SER A 394 -10.89 -3.97 -17.96
C SER A 394 -10.57 -3.29 -16.61
N GLY A 395 -10.36 -2.00 -16.66
CA GLY A 395 -10.05 -1.24 -15.46
C GLY A 395 -9.89 0.25 -15.71
N VAL A 396 -9.36 0.92 -14.68
CA VAL A 396 -9.06 2.35 -14.75
C VAL A 396 -7.64 2.56 -14.22
N ILE A 397 -6.76 3.15 -14.99
CA ILE A 397 -5.41 3.56 -14.59
C ILE A 397 -5.33 5.08 -14.76
N LYS A 398 -4.99 5.79 -13.67
CA LYS A 398 -4.85 7.27 -13.68
C LYS A 398 -6.06 8.01 -14.31
N GLY A 399 -7.26 7.52 -14.06
CA GLY A 399 -8.50 8.09 -14.61
C GLY A 399 -8.86 7.63 -16.02
N SER A 400 -7.96 7.00 -16.76
CA SER A 400 -8.21 6.46 -18.09
C SER A 400 -8.76 5.04 -18.02
N ARG A 401 -9.89 4.79 -18.65
CA ARG A 401 -10.46 3.44 -18.74
C ARG A 401 -9.72 2.64 -19.81
N PHE A 402 -9.44 1.38 -19.50
CA PHE A 402 -8.94 0.45 -20.50
C PHE A 402 -9.83 -0.80 -20.57
N ASN A 403 -9.91 -1.38 -21.74
CA ASN A 403 -10.49 -2.69 -21.99
C ASN A 403 -9.63 -3.34 -23.06
N VAL A 404 -8.88 -4.35 -22.69
CA VAL A 404 -7.90 -5.00 -23.57
C VAL A 404 -7.98 -6.52 -23.39
N THR A 405 -7.66 -7.22 -24.45
CA THR A 405 -7.56 -8.68 -24.45
C THR A 405 -6.09 -9.05 -24.57
N TYR A 406 -5.65 -10.03 -23.79
CA TYR A 406 -4.28 -10.53 -23.80
C TYR A 406 -4.23 -12.06 -23.75
N THR A 407 -3.13 -12.62 -24.20
CA THR A 407 -2.82 -14.04 -24.13
C THR A 407 -1.51 -14.20 -23.35
N PRO A 408 -1.51 -14.88 -22.15
CA PRO A 408 -0.34 -14.89 -21.28
C PRO A 408 0.95 -15.35 -21.95
N GLY A 409 0.95 -16.44 -22.68
CA GLY A 409 2.14 -16.95 -23.37
C GLY A 409 2.71 -16.03 -24.45
N LYS A 410 1.91 -15.10 -25.00
CA LYS A 410 2.33 -14.15 -26.03
C LYS A 410 2.69 -12.78 -25.44
N ASP A 411 1.84 -12.27 -24.57
CA ASP A 411 1.91 -10.88 -24.11
C ASP A 411 2.80 -10.73 -22.87
N ILE A 412 2.89 -11.77 -21.99
CA ILE A 412 3.86 -11.82 -20.91
C ILE A 412 5.21 -12.32 -21.45
N ALA A 413 5.22 -13.44 -22.17
CA ALA A 413 6.37 -14.02 -22.88
C ALA A 413 7.70 -13.97 -22.09
N GLY A 414 7.64 -14.37 -20.80
CA GLY A 414 8.78 -14.37 -19.89
C GLY A 414 9.19 -13.00 -19.35
N GLN A 415 8.50 -11.92 -19.70
CA GLN A 415 8.73 -10.60 -19.11
C GLN A 415 7.98 -10.49 -17.77
N ARG A 416 8.69 -10.73 -16.67
CA ARG A 416 8.11 -10.81 -15.33
C ARG A 416 8.54 -9.64 -14.44
N LYS A 417 9.42 -8.77 -14.94
CA LYS A 417 9.92 -7.64 -14.16
C LYS A 417 8.94 -6.47 -14.27
N ILE A 418 8.45 -6.05 -13.13
CA ILE A 418 7.63 -4.86 -12.98
C ILE A 418 8.15 -4.06 -11.79
N ASN A 419 8.18 -2.77 -11.90
CA ASN A 419 8.54 -1.86 -10.83
C ASN A 419 7.25 -1.34 -10.19
N VAL A 420 7.24 -1.28 -8.87
CA VAL A 420 6.09 -0.80 -8.10
C VAL A 420 6.44 0.56 -7.49
N ASP A 421 5.67 1.58 -7.85
CA ASP A 421 5.93 2.96 -7.48
C ASP A 421 4.70 3.58 -6.76
N TYR A 422 4.93 4.16 -5.59
CA TYR A 422 3.89 4.84 -4.82
C TYR A 422 3.78 6.34 -5.16
N GLY A 423 4.43 6.80 -6.22
CA GLY A 423 4.40 8.19 -6.67
C GLY A 423 5.30 9.08 -5.84
N PHE A 424 4.76 10.13 -5.24
CA PHE A 424 5.57 11.11 -4.50
C PHE A 424 6.32 10.46 -3.33
N GLY A 425 7.62 10.26 -3.51
CA GLY A 425 8.53 9.77 -2.47
C GLY A 425 8.73 10.78 -1.33
N VAL A 426 9.79 10.57 -0.56
CA VAL A 426 10.21 11.47 0.54
C VAL A 426 10.34 12.90 0.01
N GLY A 427 9.54 13.81 0.55
CA GLY A 427 9.39 15.21 0.07
C GLY A 427 7.98 15.52 -0.47
N GLY A 428 7.17 14.49 -0.70
CA GLY A 428 5.73 14.58 -0.97
C GLY A 428 5.35 15.55 -2.09
N TYR A 429 4.10 15.98 -2.08
CA TYR A 429 3.52 16.93 -3.02
C TYR A 429 4.24 18.29 -3.03
N GLN A 430 4.83 18.71 -1.93
CA GLN A 430 5.58 19.96 -1.81
C GLN A 430 6.89 19.95 -2.60
N GLY A 431 7.66 18.86 -2.53
CA GLY A 431 8.86 18.69 -3.35
C GLY A 431 8.53 18.75 -4.84
N PHE A 432 7.41 18.13 -5.24
CA PHE A 432 6.91 18.20 -6.60
C PHE A 432 6.51 19.64 -7.01
N LEU A 433 5.81 20.39 -6.16
CA LEU A 433 5.45 21.79 -6.43
C LEU A 433 6.68 22.68 -6.54
N GLN A 434 7.70 22.49 -5.69
CA GLN A 434 8.96 23.22 -5.78
C GLN A 434 9.70 22.93 -7.09
N GLN A 435 9.71 21.69 -7.56
CA GLN A 435 10.30 21.33 -8.85
C GLN A 435 9.53 21.92 -10.04
N LEU A 436 8.19 21.92 -9.97
CA LEU A 436 7.36 22.60 -10.97
C LEU A 436 7.63 24.11 -11.00
N GLN A 437 7.71 24.74 -9.84
CA GLN A 437 8.04 26.17 -9.74
C GLN A 437 9.46 26.47 -10.24
N ALA A 438 10.45 25.61 -9.95
CA ALA A 438 11.81 25.74 -10.46
C ALA A 438 11.86 25.59 -11.98
N LYS A 439 11.07 24.69 -12.55
CA LYS A 439 10.90 24.54 -14.00
C LYS A 439 10.25 25.78 -14.63
N ASP A 440 9.13 26.25 -14.05
CA ASP A 440 8.37 27.39 -14.59
C ASP A 440 9.16 28.71 -14.48
N SER A 441 10.00 28.83 -13.45
CA SER A 441 10.91 29.98 -13.29
C SER A 441 12.19 29.90 -14.15
N GLY A 442 12.37 28.82 -14.91
CA GLY A 442 13.55 28.61 -15.75
C GLY A 442 14.84 28.30 -15.00
N LEU A 443 14.77 28.04 -13.69
CA LEU A 443 15.91 27.66 -12.85
C LEU A 443 16.34 26.21 -13.09
N GLN A 444 15.46 25.37 -13.64
CA GLN A 444 15.71 23.98 -13.94
C GLN A 444 15.26 23.64 -15.37
N SER A 445 16.06 22.85 -16.07
CA SER A 445 15.68 22.36 -17.40
C SER A 445 14.52 21.35 -17.30
N GLN A 446 13.73 21.23 -18.37
CA GLN A 446 12.63 20.27 -18.43
C GLN A 446 13.12 18.83 -18.20
N ARG A 447 14.30 18.48 -18.74
CA ARG A 447 14.96 17.21 -18.52
C ARG A 447 15.32 17.01 -17.05
N GLY A 448 15.99 17.97 -16.41
CA GLY A 448 16.37 17.89 -15.00
C GLY A 448 15.16 17.83 -14.05
N ALA A 449 14.05 18.47 -14.41
CA ALA A 449 12.81 18.36 -13.66
C ALA A 449 12.19 16.94 -13.78
N LEU A 450 12.25 16.33 -14.96
CA LEU A 450 11.76 14.97 -15.20
C LEU A 450 12.64 13.90 -14.54
N GLU A 451 13.97 14.09 -14.52
CA GLU A 451 14.92 13.20 -13.82
C GLU A 451 14.66 13.12 -12.32
N GLN A 452 14.19 14.20 -11.72
CA GLN A 452 13.86 14.28 -10.30
C GLN A 452 12.39 13.97 -9.99
N MET A 453 11.53 13.84 -11.00
CA MET A 453 10.12 13.51 -10.79
C MET A 453 9.97 12.05 -10.37
N PRO A 454 9.37 11.81 -9.17
CA PRO A 454 9.00 10.46 -8.79
C PRO A 454 8.06 9.89 -9.86
N GLY A 455 8.36 8.69 -10.30
CA GLY A 455 7.50 8.01 -11.24
C GLY A 455 7.81 8.21 -12.71
N VAL A 456 8.90 8.86 -13.07
CA VAL A 456 9.44 8.90 -14.43
C VAL A 456 10.61 7.94 -14.52
N SER A 457 10.38 6.74 -15.04
CA SER A 457 11.43 5.72 -15.22
C SER A 457 12.25 5.93 -16.48
N ASP A 458 11.65 6.48 -17.54
CA ASP A 458 12.30 6.80 -18.81
C ASP A 458 12.07 8.26 -19.18
N VAL A 459 13.06 9.09 -18.85
CA VAL A 459 13.04 10.54 -19.10
C VAL A 459 13.05 10.85 -20.59
N GLU A 460 13.75 10.05 -21.39
CA GLU A 460 13.85 10.25 -22.84
C GLU A 460 12.53 9.92 -23.56
N ALA A 461 11.85 8.86 -23.11
CA ALA A 461 10.52 8.53 -23.62
C ALA A 461 9.50 9.62 -23.25
N LYS A 462 9.58 10.14 -22.02
CA LYS A 462 8.67 11.20 -21.57
C LYS A 462 8.93 12.54 -22.25
N LEU A 463 10.17 12.88 -22.54
CA LEU A 463 10.52 14.05 -23.33
C LEU A 463 9.98 13.94 -24.74
N ARG A 464 10.13 12.79 -25.40
CA ARG A 464 9.56 12.54 -26.73
C ARG A 464 8.03 12.66 -26.75
N GLU A 465 7.37 12.13 -25.72
CA GLU A 465 5.91 12.28 -25.56
C GLU A 465 5.51 13.75 -25.45
N ILE A 466 6.21 14.54 -24.63
CA ILE A 466 5.95 15.98 -24.46
C ILE A 466 6.22 16.74 -25.77
N GLU A 467 7.28 16.41 -26.48
CA GLU A 467 7.59 17.01 -27.78
C GLU A 467 6.49 16.71 -28.81
N LEU A 468 6.00 15.46 -28.85
CA LEU A 468 4.89 15.08 -29.71
C LEU A 468 3.60 15.83 -29.35
N GLU A 469 3.28 15.93 -28.04
CA GLU A 469 2.13 16.71 -27.58
C GLU A 469 2.25 18.19 -27.96
N GLN A 470 3.46 18.77 -27.87
CA GLN A 470 3.71 20.16 -28.28
C GLN A 470 3.56 20.35 -29.79
N MET A 471 4.04 19.39 -30.57
CA MET A 471 3.85 19.40 -32.03
C MET A 471 2.37 19.28 -32.40
N ASP A 472 1.65 18.36 -31.77
CA ASP A 472 0.21 18.20 -31.95
C ASP A 472 -0.57 19.47 -31.58
N ALA A 473 -0.22 20.07 -30.43
CA ALA A 473 -0.83 21.33 -30.01
C ALA A 473 -0.51 22.53 -30.93
N ALA A 474 0.69 22.55 -31.53
CA ALA A 474 1.05 23.55 -32.54
C ALA A 474 0.30 23.33 -33.83
N GLY A 475 0.17 22.07 -34.28
CA GLY A 475 -0.63 21.69 -35.42
C GLY A 475 -2.11 22.05 -35.27
N GLN A 476 -2.67 21.77 -34.08
CA GLN A 476 -4.05 22.16 -33.78
C GLN A 476 -4.25 23.70 -33.76
N ARG A 477 -3.31 24.46 -33.19
CA ARG A 477 -3.36 25.92 -33.20
C ARG A 477 -3.31 26.49 -34.59
N ASN A 478 -2.41 25.97 -35.44
CA ASN A 478 -2.32 26.40 -36.86
C ASN A 478 -3.62 26.08 -37.62
N PHE A 479 -4.17 24.89 -37.37
CA PHE A 479 -5.43 24.49 -38.00
C PHE A 479 -6.61 25.39 -37.57
N MET A 480 -6.70 25.72 -36.25
CA MET A 480 -7.70 26.65 -35.74
C MET A 480 -7.53 28.07 -36.30
N ALA A 481 -6.29 28.54 -36.39
CA ALA A 481 -6.01 29.85 -36.98
C ALA A 481 -6.40 29.91 -38.46
N GLN A 482 -6.18 28.84 -39.26
CA GLN A 482 -6.65 28.74 -40.66
C GLN A 482 -8.18 28.71 -40.73
N ALA A 483 -8.86 28.06 -39.77
CA ALA A 483 -10.31 28.05 -39.69
C ALA A 483 -10.87 29.45 -39.38
N GLU A 484 -10.27 30.16 -38.41
CA GLU A 484 -10.64 31.53 -38.06
C GLU A 484 -10.38 32.53 -39.22
N ALA A 485 -9.32 32.32 -39.99
CA ALA A 485 -9.01 33.12 -41.17
C ALA A 485 -9.93 32.81 -42.37
N GLY A 486 -10.88 31.87 -42.23
CA GLY A 486 -11.80 31.49 -43.34
C GLY A 486 -11.13 30.73 -44.48
N GLN A 487 -9.93 30.22 -44.26
CA GLN A 487 -9.16 29.47 -45.28
C GLN A 487 -9.54 27.98 -45.32
N LEU A 488 -10.33 27.51 -44.37
CA LEU A 488 -10.84 26.13 -44.33
C LEU A 488 -12.22 26.05 -44.95
N ASP A 489 -12.42 25.03 -45.84
CA ASP A 489 -13.72 24.74 -46.41
C ASP A 489 -14.73 24.41 -45.32
N MET A 490 -15.89 25.07 -45.35
CA MET A 490 -16.95 24.92 -44.36
C MET A 490 -17.53 23.49 -44.29
N LEU A 491 -17.51 22.76 -45.41
CA LEU A 491 -17.89 21.36 -45.47
C LEU A 491 -16.91 20.45 -44.73
N LEU A 492 -15.64 20.79 -44.78
CA LEU A 492 -14.55 20.13 -44.08
C LEU A 492 -14.67 20.29 -42.58
N TRP A 493 -14.92 21.50 -42.15
CA TRP A 493 -15.14 21.84 -40.76
C TRP A 493 -16.33 21.08 -40.16
N SER A 494 -17.45 21.00 -40.89
CA SER A 494 -18.64 20.28 -40.40
C SER A 494 -18.38 18.77 -40.26
N LYS A 495 -17.66 18.14 -41.20
CA LYS A 495 -17.30 16.72 -41.14
C LYS A 495 -16.36 16.40 -39.97
N LEU A 496 -15.34 17.23 -39.78
CA LEU A 496 -14.41 17.08 -38.62
C LEU A 496 -15.14 17.22 -37.28
N ARG A 497 -16.04 18.20 -37.18
CA ARG A 497 -16.86 18.40 -35.98
C ARG A 497 -17.77 17.19 -35.71
N ASP A 498 -18.42 16.64 -36.75
CA ASP A 498 -19.30 15.49 -36.61
C ASP A 498 -18.54 14.20 -36.25
N GLU A 499 -17.34 13.99 -36.78
CA GLU A 499 -16.47 12.87 -36.42
C GLU A 499 -15.90 13.02 -34.99
N LEU A 500 -15.55 14.22 -34.60
CA LEU A 500 -15.12 14.52 -33.23
C LEU A 500 -16.26 14.29 -32.21
N ALA A 501 -17.47 14.68 -32.58
CA ALA A 501 -18.66 14.46 -31.77
C ALA A 501 -19.03 12.97 -31.55
N LYS A 502 -18.62 12.10 -32.50
CA LYS A 502 -18.75 10.63 -32.36
C LYS A 502 -17.75 10.03 -31.36
N GLY A 503 -16.74 10.78 -30.89
CA GLY A 503 -15.83 10.42 -29.81
C GLY A 503 -14.81 9.31 -30.08
N ASN A 504 -14.68 8.85 -31.32
CA ASN A 504 -13.86 7.69 -31.69
C ASN A 504 -12.40 8.03 -32.03
N LYS A 505 -12.07 9.29 -32.28
CA LYS A 505 -10.73 9.73 -32.68
C LYS A 505 -10.38 11.09 -32.08
N SER A 506 -9.09 11.32 -31.79
CA SER A 506 -8.60 12.62 -31.37
C SER A 506 -8.56 13.61 -32.55
N LEU A 507 -8.55 14.92 -32.25
CA LEU A 507 -8.50 15.95 -33.30
C LEU A 507 -7.23 15.83 -34.14
N SER A 508 -6.08 15.49 -33.57
CA SER A 508 -4.83 15.26 -34.29
C SER A 508 -4.94 14.11 -35.29
N GLN A 509 -5.52 12.99 -34.91
CA GLN A 509 -5.75 11.84 -35.78
C GLN A 509 -6.70 12.17 -36.95
N LEU A 510 -7.69 13.01 -36.69
CA LEU A 510 -8.61 13.46 -37.74
C LEU A 510 -7.94 14.41 -38.74
N ILE A 511 -7.09 15.33 -38.24
CA ILE A 511 -6.32 16.25 -39.08
C ILE A 511 -5.35 15.49 -39.99
N THR A 512 -4.59 14.54 -39.42
CA THR A 512 -3.64 13.71 -40.17
C THR A 512 -4.36 12.92 -41.30
N LYS A 513 -5.43 12.22 -40.94
CA LYS A 513 -6.24 11.47 -41.90
C LYS A 513 -6.74 12.36 -43.05
N TYR A 514 -7.13 13.57 -42.71
CA TYR A 514 -7.65 14.52 -43.71
C TYR A 514 -6.56 15.09 -44.60
N GLN A 515 -5.37 15.33 -44.09
CA GLN A 515 -4.20 15.72 -44.87
C GLN A 515 -3.79 14.61 -45.83
N GLU A 516 -3.85 13.35 -45.43
CA GLU A 516 -3.60 12.20 -46.26
C GLU A 516 -4.66 12.08 -47.41
N GLU A 517 -5.94 12.29 -47.09
CA GLU A 517 -7.03 12.29 -48.07
C GLU A 517 -6.88 13.44 -49.09
N LEU A 518 -6.48 14.64 -48.66
CA LEU A 518 -6.21 15.77 -49.56
C LEU A 518 -4.99 15.50 -50.47
N GLN A 519 -3.93 14.91 -49.92
CA GLN A 519 -2.76 14.54 -50.70
C GLN A 519 -3.09 13.44 -51.75
N ALA A 520 -3.89 12.46 -51.35
CA ALA A 520 -4.36 11.41 -52.25
C ALA A 520 -5.24 11.98 -53.38
N GLN A 521 -6.14 12.92 -53.03
CA GLN A 521 -6.96 13.61 -54.05
C GLN A 521 -6.12 14.48 -55.01
N ALA A 522 -5.12 15.17 -54.47
CA ALA A 522 -4.20 15.96 -55.31
C ALA A 522 -3.37 15.07 -56.25
N GLN A 523 -2.93 13.90 -55.81
CA GLN A 523 -2.23 12.94 -56.64
C GLN A 523 -3.13 12.36 -57.74
N VAL A 524 -4.37 12.02 -57.42
CA VAL A 524 -5.35 11.55 -58.40
C VAL A 524 -5.70 12.65 -59.42
N ALA A 525 -5.78 13.91 -59.00
CA ALA A 525 -6.01 15.04 -59.90
C ALA A 525 -4.82 15.31 -60.82
N VAL A 526 -3.58 15.09 -60.38
CA VAL A 526 -2.37 15.17 -61.20
C VAL A 526 -2.29 14.00 -62.18
N GLU A 527 -2.69 12.79 -61.78
CA GLU A 527 -2.72 11.63 -62.66
C GLU A 527 -3.84 11.70 -63.72
N GLN A 528 -4.97 12.33 -63.42
CA GLN A 528 -6.09 12.51 -64.34
C GLN A 528 -5.98 13.79 -65.19
N GLY A 529 -5.14 14.75 -64.78
CA GLY A 529 -4.93 16.03 -65.50
C GLY A 529 -3.79 16.06 -66.51
N GLY A 530 -3.16 14.94 -66.83
CA GLY A 530 -2.03 14.84 -67.71
C GLY A 530 -2.41 14.82 -69.20
N ALA A 531 -3.08 15.83 -69.77
CA ALA A 531 -3.08 16.17 -71.19
C ALA A 531 -3.94 17.41 -71.47
N GLU A 532 -3.53 18.58 -71.03
CA GLU A 532 -3.83 19.83 -71.73
C GLU A 532 -2.82 20.91 -71.32
N ALA A 533 -1.90 21.18 -72.23
CA ALA A 533 -0.94 22.27 -72.13
C ALA A 533 -1.68 23.61 -72.10
N LEU A 534 -1.77 24.27 -70.98
CA LEU A 534 -2.13 25.68 -70.97
C LEU A 534 -0.86 26.52 -70.98
N THR A 535 -0.66 27.19 -72.12
CA THR A 535 0.27 28.27 -72.41
C THR A 535 0.16 29.33 -71.31
N ALA A 536 1.25 29.61 -70.66
CA ALA A 536 1.37 30.68 -69.69
C ALA A 536 1.26 32.06 -70.39
N PRO A 537 0.54 33.04 -69.83
CA PRO A 537 0.71 34.43 -70.23
C PRO A 537 1.98 34.98 -69.63
N GLU A 538 2.86 35.51 -70.52
CA GLU A 538 4.00 36.35 -70.13
C GLU A 538 3.54 37.59 -69.38
N GLY A 539 4.27 37.88 -68.27
CA GLY A 539 4.35 39.25 -67.73
C GLY A 539 3.76 39.46 -66.35
N VAL A 540 4.47 39.01 -65.30
CA VAL A 540 4.50 39.76 -64.05
C VAL A 540 5.93 39.73 -63.50
N GLU A 541 6.58 40.87 -63.44
CA GLU A 541 7.89 41.12 -62.87
C GLU A 541 7.91 40.68 -61.40
N ALA A 542 8.96 39.96 -61.02
CA ALA A 542 9.25 39.58 -59.65
C ALA A 542 9.66 40.84 -58.82
N PRO A 543 9.17 41.00 -57.59
CA PRO A 543 9.69 42.05 -56.71
C PRO A 543 11.10 41.64 -56.23
N GLN A 544 12.04 42.59 -56.34
CA GLN A 544 13.40 42.50 -55.85
C GLN A 544 13.41 42.28 -54.33
N GLU A 545 14.11 41.23 -53.90
CA GLU A 545 14.51 41.04 -52.52
C GLU A 545 15.46 42.16 -52.08
N THR A 546 15.00 42.98 -51.13
CA THR A 546 15.84 43.92 -50.42
C THR A 546 16.50 43.12 -49.26
N GLN A 547 17.81 42.85 -49.43
CA GLN A 547 18.66 42.36 -48.35
C GLN A 547 18.82 43.46 -47.26
N GLU A 548 18.11 43.34 -46.17
CA GLU A 548 18.45 44.08 -44.93
C GLU A 548 19.55 43.33 -44.18
N GLN A 549 20.73 43.95 -44.10
CA GLN A 549 21.82 43.54 -43.19
C GLN A 549 21.39 43.71 -41.74
N PRO A 550 21.68 42.80 -40.83
CA PRO A 550 21.47 42.99 -39.41
C PRO A 550 22.52 43.98 -38.83
N ALA A 551 22.02 45.04 -38.24
CA ALA A 551 22.79 46.01 -37.52
C ALA A 551 23.49 45.39 -36.29
N GLY A 552 24.80 45.71 -36.18
CA GLY A 552 25.66 45.20 -35.11
C GLY A 552 25.24 45.71 -33.73
N ILE A 553 25.33 44.82 -32.76
CA ILE A 553 25.20 45.06 -31.33
C ILE A 553 26.52 45.64 -30.80
N PRO A 554 26.55 46.79 -30.10
CA PRO A 554 27.76 47.28 -29.47
C PRO A 554 28.10 46.50 -28.17
N PRO A 555 29.37 46.35 -27.82
CA PRO A 555 29.75 45.67 -26.60
C PRO A 555 29.51 46.56 -25.38
N ALA A 556 28.74 46.08 -24.42
CA ALA A 556 28.58 46.72 -23.13
C ALA A 556 29.80 46.46 -22.23
N ALA A 557 30.29 47.53 -21.65
CA ALA A 557 31.43 47.59 -20.79
C ALA A 557 31.25 46.81 -19.48
N LEU A 558 32.30 46.09 -19.09
CA LEU A 558 32.66 45.71 -17.73
C LEU A 558 32.83 46.96 -16.85
N ILE A 559 32.07 47.07 -15.74
CA ILE A 559 32.53 47.69 -14.49
C ILE A 559 31.56 47.28 -13.35
N GLY A 560 32.18 46.84 -12.21
CA GLY A 560 31.60 46.79 -10.86
C GLY A 560 31.17 45.45 -10.34
#